data_8f469955c17e8c926722e633d7fdd372
#
_entry.id   8f469955c17e8c926722e633d7fdd372
#
_cell.length_a   1.000
_cell.length_b   1.000
_cell.length_c   1.000
_cell.angle_alpha   90.00
_cell.angle_beta   90.00
_cell.angle_gamma   90.00
#
_symmetry.space_group_name_H-M   'P 1'
#
loop_
_entity.id
_entity.type
_entity.pdbx_description
1 polymer ?
#
loop_
_entity_poly.entity_id
_entity_poly.type
_entity_poly.pdbx_seq_one_letter_code
_entity_poly.pdbx_strand_id
1 'polypeptide(L)'
;MDPARVDTLADQIASATSDFGQDLQNVDDQVRNLLGSGWKAEPGSQFHDAFVDWHKGAGQVVEGMAQMVTTLHDAAASLRIADGQR
;
A
#
# COMPACT_ATOMS: atom_id res chain seq x y z
N MET A 1 -3.41 -23.26 13.49
CA MET A 1 -3.44 -21.79 13.33
C MET A 1 -4.88 -21.32 13.44
N ASP A 2 -5.10 -20.22 14.14
CA ASP A 2 -6.44 -19.70 14.38
C ASP A 2 -6.86 -18.79 13.23
N PRO A 3 -7.90 -19.13 12.44
CA PRO A 3 -8.33 -18.30 11.32
C PRO A 3 -8.79 -16.89 11.75
N ALA A 4 -9.34 -16.73 12.95
CA ALA A 4 -9.72 -15.40 13.43
C ALA A 4 -8.51 -14.50 13.65
N ARG A 5 -7.39 -15.04 14.07
CA ARG A 5 -6.14 -14.28 14.22
C ARG A 5 -5.56 -13.89 12.86
N VAL A 6 -5.68 -14.79 11.88
CA VAL A 6 -5.24 -14.49 10.52
C VAL A 6 -6.06 -13.35 9.92
N ASP A 7 -7.38 -13.39 10.10
CA ASP A 7 -8.25 -12.30 9.66
C ASP A 7 -7.94 -10.98 10.37
N THR A 8 -7.68 -11.02 11.67
CA THR A 8 -7.32 -9.82 12.44
C THR A 8 -6.02 -9.22 11.90
N LEU A 9 -5.03 -10.04 11.60
CA LEU A 9 -3.78 -9.56 11.01
C LEU A 9 -4.04 -8.94 9.62
N ALA A 10 -4.86 -9.60 8.81
CA ALA A 10 -5.22 -9.07 7.49
C ALA A 10 -5.89 -7.68 7.61
N ASP A 11 -6.80 -7.51 8.57
CA ASP A 11 -7.47 -6.24 8.82
C ASP A 11 -6.50 -5.16 9.27
N GLN A 12 -5.53 -5.51 10.12
CA GLN A 12 -4.47 -4.58 10.55
C GLN A 12 -3.61 -4.13 9.37
N ILE A 13 -3.26 -5.06 8.49
CA ILE A 13 -2.48 -4.73 7.30
C ILE A 13 -3.31 -3.87 6.34
N ALA A 14 -4.60 -4.15 6.20
CA ALA A 14 -5.50 -3.35 5.37
C ALA A 14 -5.59 -1.91 5.87
N SER A 15 -5.70 -1.70 7.19
CA SER A 15 -5.70 -0.36 7.79
C SER A 15 -4.37 0.35 7.55
N ALA A 16 -3.26 -0.33 7.74
CA ALA A 16 -1.93 0.24 7.50
C ALA A 16 -1.75 0.60 6.02
N THR A 17 -2.27 -0.23 5.12
CA THR A 17 -2.23 0.03 3.67
C THR A 17 -3.01 1.29 3.33
N SER A 18 -4.20 1.45 3.91
CA SER A 18 -5.03 2.64 3.69
C SER A 18 -4.33 3.90 4.20
N ASP A 19 -3.77 3.85 5.41
CA ASP A 19 -3.05 4.98 6.01
C ASP A 19 -1.82 5.35 5.18
N PHE A 20 -1.07 4.35 4.74
CA PHE A 20 0.11 4.56 3.90
C PHE A 20 -0.28 5.18 2.57
N GLY A 21 -1.35 4.69 1.94
CA GLY A 21 -1.87 5.26 0.70
C GLY A 21 -2.28 6.71 0.85
N GLN A 22 -2.92 7.08 1.96
CA GLN A 22 -3.27 8.47 2.27
C GLN A 22 -2.04 9.34 2.45
N ASP A 23 -1.03 8.84 3.16
CA ASP A 23 0.23 9.56 3.37
C ASP A 23 0.92 9.82 2.02
N LEU A 24 0.93 8.83 1.14
CA LEU A 24 1.48 9.00 -0.21
C LEU A 24 0.74 10.06 -1.00
N GLN A 25 -0.60 10.07 -0.92
CA GLN A 25 -1.43 11.06 -1.58
C GLN A 25 -1.13 12.47 -1.07
N ASN A 26 -0.97 12.61 0.26
CA ASN A 26 -0.64 13.89 0.88
C ASN A 26 0.71 14.41 0.41
N VAL A 27 1.72 13.55 0.33
CA VAL A 27 3.05 13.93 -0.18
C VAL A 27 2.96 14.32 -1.66
N ASP A 28 2.22 13.56 -2.46
CA ASP A 28 2.01 13.84 -3.87
C ASP A 28 1.39 15.22 -4.07
N ASP A 29 0.35 15.54 -3.28
CA ASP A 29 -0.32 16.84 -3.32
C ASP A 29 0.63 17.98 -2.93
N GLN A 30 1.46 17.78 -1.90
CA GLN A 30 2.44 18.79 -1.47
C GLN A 30 3.48 19.05 -2.55
N VAL A 31 3.96 18.00 -3.21
CA VAL A 31 4.92 18.15 -4.31
C VAL A 31 4.28 18.91 -5.49
N ARG A 32 3.05 18.56 -5.85
CA ARG A 32 2.34 19.27 -6.91
C ARG A 32 2.12 20.73 -6.58
N ASN A 33 1.78 21.04 -5.35
CA ASN A 33 1.61 22.42 -4.90
C ASN A 33 2.93 23.20 -4.99
N LEU A 34 4.03 22.57 -4.59
CA LEU A 34 5.36 23.18 -4.69
C LEU A 34 5.72 23.49 -6.15
N LEU A 35 5.49 22.54 -7.05
CA LEU A 35 5.74 22.72 -8.48
C LEU A 35 4.85 23.81 -9.08
N GLY A 36 3.58 23.86 -8.65
CA GLY A 36 2.63 24.87 -9.11
C GLY A 36 2.92 26.28 -8.63
N SER A 37 3.72 26.43 -7.56
CA SER A 37 4.08 27.74 -7.02
C SER A 37 5.36 28.33 -7.64
N GLY A 38 5.79 27.83 -8.80
CA GLY A 38 6.89 28.41 -9.58
C GLY A 38 8.18 27.60 -9.58
N TRP A 39 8.29 26.57 -8.75
CA TRP A 39 9.41 25.65 -8.80
C TRP A 39 9.09 24.55 -9.82
N LYS A 40 9.87 24.49 -10.86
CA LYS A 40 9.61 23.55 -11.96
C LYS A 40 10.62 22.41 -11.91
N ALA A 41 10.11 21.18 -11.88
CA ALA A 41 10.93 20.00 -12.09
C ALA A 41 10.91 19.67 -13.58
N GLU A 42 11.98 19.99 -14.28
CA GLU A 42 12.11 19.66 -15.69
C GLU A 42 12.26 18.15 -15.86
N PRO A 43 11.64 17.54 -16.91
CA PRO A 43 11.92 16.15 -17.24
C PRO A 43 13.42 15.95 -17.44
N GLY A 44 13.96 14.89 -16.82
CA GLY A 44 15.39 14.61 -16.86
C GLY A 44 16.21 15.28 -15.77
N SER A 45 15.59 16.15 -14.94
CA SER A 45 16.26 16.67 -13.76
C SER A 45 16.39 15.59 -12.69
N GLN A 46 17.39 15.74 -11.80
CA GLN A 46 17.58 14.79 -10.70
C GLN A 46 16.35 14.71 -9.79
N PHE A 47 15.71 15.84 -9.52
CA PHE A 47 14.49 15.85 -8.69
C PHE A 47 13.36 15.12 -9.37
N HIS A 48 13.12 15.37 -10.65
CA HIS A 48 12.07 14.70 -11.40
C HIS A 48 12.27 13.17 -11.38
N ASP A 49 13.50 12.74 -11.67
CA ASP A 49 13.82 11.32 -11.72
C ASP A 49 13.66 10.66 -10.34
N ALA A 50 14.12 11.33 -9.29
CA ALA A 50 13.97 10.83 -7.92
C ALA A 50 12.50 10.72 -7.52
N PHE A 51 11.69 11.71 -7.88
CA PHE A 51 10.25 11.70 -7.57
C PHE A 51 9.52 10.58 -8.30
N VAL A 52 9.83 10.36 -9.58
CA VAL A 52 9.24 9.28 -10.38
C VAL A 52 9.60 7.92 -9.79
N ASP A 53 10.86 7.70 -9.42
CA ASP A 53 11.32 6.46 -8.83
C ASP A 53 10.66 6.21 -7.48
N TRP A 54 10.58 7.24 -6.64
CA TRP A 54 9.92 7.15 -5.35
C TRP A 54 8.44 6.79 -5.48
N HIS A 55 7.74 7.46 -6.38
CA HIS A 55 6.31 7.24 -6.61
C HIS A 55 6.04 5.82 -7.09
N LYS A 56 6.87 5.32 -8.00
CA LYS A 56 6.77 3.96 -8.51
C LYS A 56 7.01 2.92 -7.41
N GLY A 57 8.07 3.11 -6.63
CA GLY A 57 8.40 2.20 -5.52
C GLY A 57 7.31 2.18 -4.46
N ALA A 58 6.78 3.35 -4.11
CA ALA A 58 5.69 3.45 -3.14
C ALA A 58 4.43 2.75 -3.62
N GLY A 59 4.09 2.88 -4.91
CA GLY A 59 2.95 2.17 -5.50
C GLY A 59 3.13 0.66 -5.45
N GLN A 60 4.33 0.16 -5.67
CA GLN A 60 4.62 -1.27 -5.58
C GLN A 60 4.47 -1.79 -4.14
N VAL A 61 4.84 -1.00 -3.14
CA VAL A 61 4.65 -1.37 -1.73
C VAL A 61 3.16 -1.48 -1.42
N VAL A 62 2.35 -0.52 -1.84
CA VAL A 62 0.89 -0.55 -1.63
C VAL A 62 0.28 -1.79 -2.29
N GLU A 63 0.67 -2.10 -3.52
CA GLU A 63 0.18 -3.30 -4.21
C GLU A 63 0.56 -4.58 -3.46
N GLY A 64 1.79 -4.68 -2.99
CA GLY A 64 2.26 -5.84 -2.22
C GLY A 64 1.49 -6.01 -0.94
N MET A 65 1.21 -4.92 -0.22
CA MET A 65 0.41 -4.96 0.99
C MET A 65 -1.02 -5.41 0.70
N ALA A 66 -1.64 -4.90 -0.37
CA ALA A 66 -2.99 -5.30 -0.76
C ALA A 66 -3.06 -6.80 -1.12
N GLN A 67 -2.06 -7.31 -1.82
CA GLN A 67 -1.97 -8.74 -2.14
C GLN A 67 -1.83 -9.58 -0.88
N MET A 68 -1.05 -9.12 0.09
CA MET A 68 -0.90 -9.83 1.37
C MET A 68 -2.23 -9.92 2.11
N VAL A 69 -3.03 -8.85 2.13
CA VAL A 69 -4.35 -8.86 2.75
C VAL A 69 -5.23 -9.94 2.12
N THR A 70 -5.29 -9.99 0.80
CA THR A 70 -6.08 -10.98 0.06
C THR A 70 -5.60 -12.40 0.39
N THR A 71 -4.28 -12.62 0.38
CA THR A 71 -3.69 -13.93 0.68
C THR A 71 -4.03 -14.39 2.08
N LEU A 72 -3.99 -13.48 3.06
CA LEU A 72 -4.30 -13.82 4.45
C LEU A 72 -5.78 -14.15 4.63
N HIS A 73 -6.68 -13.40 4.00
CA HIS A 73 -8.12 -13.72 4.06
C HIS A 73 -8.41 -15.06 3.40
N ASP A 74 -7.76 -15.38 2.29
CA ASP A 74 -7.92 -16.67 1.61
C ASP A 74 -7.40 -17.80 2.50
N ALA A 75 -6.28 -17.59 3.19
CA ALA A 75 -5.72 -18.57 4.13
C ALA A 75 -6.68 -18.82 5.30
N ALA A 76 -7.27 -17.75 5.86
CA ALA A 76 -8.25 -17.88 6.94
C ALA A 76 -9.48 -18.64 6.48
N ALA A 77 -9.98 -18.37 5.29
CA ALA A 77 -11.13 -19.10 4.72
C ALA A 77 -10.80 -20.59 4.54
N SER A 78 -9.60 -20.91 4.05
CA SER A 78 -9.16 -22.30 3.89
C SER A 78 -9.07 -23.02 5.24
N LEU A 79 -8.59 -22.34 6.28
CA LEU A 79 -8.51 -22.92 7.63
C LEU A 79 -9.91 -23.21 8.18
N ARG A 80 -10.88 -22.33 7.96
CA ARG A 80 -12.26 -22.55 8.41
C ARG A 80 -12.90 -23.74 7.70
N ILE A 81 -12.66 -23.88 6.41
CA ILE A 81 -13.16 -25.02 5.63
C ILE A 81 -12.56 -26.33 6.18
N ALA A 82 -11.26 -26.34 6.42
CA ALA A 82 -10.58 -27.52 6.97
C ALA A 82 -11.15 -27.90 8.34
N ASP A 83 -11.38 -26.92 9.22
CA ASP A 83 -11.95 -27.15 10.54
C ASP A 83 -13.40 -27.66 10.44
N GLY A 84 -14.18 -27.16 9.51
CA GLY A 84 -15.57 -27.55 9.30
C GLY A 84 -15.74 -28.96 8.73
N GLN A 85 -14.69 -29.54 8.19
CA GLN A 85 -14.72 -30.88 7.58
C GLN A 85 -14.35 -32.01 8.55
N ARG A 86 -14.05 -31.72 9.78
CA ARG A 86 -13.70 -32.71 10.79
C ARG A 86 -14.85 -33.54 11.31
#